data_fe079e7af736322732133684d881b0a2
#
_entry.id   fe079e7af736322732133684d881b0a2
#
_cell.length_a   1.000
_cell.length_b   1.000
_cell.length_c   1.000
_cell.angle_alpha   90.00
_cell.angle_beta   90.00
_cell.angle_gamma   90.00
#
_symmetry.space_group_name_H-M   'P 1'
#
loop_
_entity.id
_entity.type
_entity.pdbx_description
1 polymer ?
#
loop_
_entity_poly.entity_id
_entity_poly.type
_entity_poly.pdbx_seq_one_letter_code
_entity_poly.pdbx_strand_id
1 'polypeptide(L)'
;FDADYFFEGMRMIGYSAAGVGTDDIRFGRRRLLEKAGEAGFRLLSSNVYDKRGGGLLGAEYTVIRAGGRRTLTGVKGGVKIGIFSVILPLFVHGIDPDIPLYYDVLDPRIAALSAVSALRAKGCDLIVALSYQSWPASLELARSVDGIDVVINGRREHNRPTGEMVGRTMVVDTGIRRISLTEVLVEWSAGGARIAVKEAGPEAKSMEGRDDLLELEKRYE
;
A
#
# COMPACT_ATOMS: atom_id res chain seq x y z
N PHE A 1 -0.86 13.02 -17.95
CA PHE A 1 -1.39 12.36 -16.76
C PHE A 1 -1.22 13.31 -15.59
N ASP A 2 -2.32 13.84 -15.08
CA ASP A 2 -2.24 14.84 -14.02
C ASP A 2 -2.15 14.14 -12.65
N ALA A 3 -0.95 14.18 -12.07
CA ALA A 3 -0.72 13.59 -10.76
C ALA A 3 -1.59 14.25 -9.67
N ASP A 4 -1.88 15.55 -9.81
CA ASP A 4 -2.65 16.29 -8.83
C ASP A 4 -4.09 15.76 -8.73
N TYR A 5 -4.68 15.33 -9.85
CA TYR A 5 -5.99 14.66 -9.86
C TYR A 5 -6.00 13.41 -8.96
N PHE A 6 -4.97 12.55 -9.06
CA PHE A 6 -4.91 11.33 -8.27
C PHE A 6 -4.71 11.60 -6.79
N PHE A 7 -3.80 12.52 -6.44
CA PHE A 7 -3.56 12.87 -5.04
C PHE A 7 -4.80 13.51 -4.41
N GLU A 8 -5.50 14.37 -5.13
CA GLU A 8 -6.74 14.97 -4.64
C GLU A 8 -7.86 13.93 -4.50
N GLY A 9 -8.04 13.04 -5.47
CA GLY A 9 -8.98 11.92 -5.38
C GLY A 9 -8.70 11.01 -4.19
N MET A 10 -7.43 10.64 -3.95
CA MET A 10 -7.03 9.85 -2.80
C MET A 10 -7.32 10.56 -1.47
N ARG A 11 -7.11 11.89 -1.41
CA ARG A 11 -7.48 12.72 -0.25
C ARG A 11 -8.98 12.67 0.02
N MET A 12 -9.81 12.85 -1.02
CA MET A 12 -11.27 12.87 -0.92
C MET A 12 -11.83 11.51 -0.49
N ILE A 13 -11.22 10.41 -0.94
CA ILE A 13 -11.58 9.04 -0.55
C ILE A 13 -11.11 8.71 0.87
N GLY A 14 -10.11 9.43 1.40
CA GLY A 14 -9.60 9.25 2.75
C GLY A 14 -8.52 8.17 2.86
N TYR A 15 -7.61 8.11 1.89
CA TYR A 15 -6.47 7.20 1.97
C TYR A 15 -5.64 7.45 3.24
N SER A 16 -5.20 6.38 3.89
CA SER A 16 -4.28 6.45 5.04
C SER A 16 -2.83 6.24 4.63
N ALA A 17 -2.60 5.41 3.63
CA ALA A 17 -1.27 5.10 3.11
C ALA A 17 -1.35 4.65 1.65
N ALA A 18 -0.26 4.88 0.90
CA ALA A 18 -0.06 4.35 -0.43
C ALA A 18 1.40 3.91 -0.60
N GLY A 19 1.64 2.83 -1.33
CA GLY A 19 2.98 2.40 -1.72
C GLY A 19 3.44 3.10 -3.00
N VAL A 20 4.73 3.38 -3.10
CA VAL A 20 5.35 3.90 -4.33
C VAL A 20 5.36 2.82 -5.40
N GLY A 21 4.88 3.16 -6.58
CA GLY A 21 4.98 2.37 -7.80
C GLY A 21 6.08 2.88 -8.74
N THR A 22 6.22 2.23 -9.90
CA THR A 22 7.25 2.57 -10.88
C THR A 22 7.10 3.98 -11.45
N ASP A 23 5.86 4.37 -11.78
CA ASP A 23 5.60 5.68 -12.40
C ASP A 23 5.85 6.83 -11.42
N ASP A 24 5.63 6.60 -10.13
CA ASP A 24 5.84 7.60 -9.08
C ASP A 24 7.31 8.04 -8.98
N ILE A 25 8.25 7.14 -9.26
CA ILE A 25 9.69 7.40 -9.16
C ILE A 25 10.12 8.56 -10.07
N ARG A 26 9.44 8.74 -11.20
CA ARG A 26 9.71 9.82 -12.17
C ARG A 26 9.39 11.21 -11.64
N PHE A 27 8.47 11.33 -10.67
CA PHE A 27 8.13 12.64 -10.07
C PHE A 27 9.22 13.16 -9.13
N GLY A 28 10.09 12.29 -8.63
CA GLY A 28 11.13 12.60 -7.68
C GLY A 28 10.62 12.77 -6.24
N ARG A 29 11.50 12.49 -5.29
CA ARG A 29 11.19 12.40 -3.86
C ARG A 29 10.48 13.64 -3.30
N ARG A 30 10.99 14.83 -3.59
CA ARG A 30 10.45 16.08 -3.02
C ARG A 30 8.99 16.28 -3.40
N ARG A 31 8.67 16.22 -4.69
CA ARG A 31 7.30 16.43 -5.20
C ARG A 31 6.31 15.38 -4.68
N LEU A 32 6.75 14.12 -4.64
CA LEU A 32 5.90 13.03 -4.10
C LEU A 32 5.54 13.24 -2.64
N LEU A 33 6.51 13.62 -1.81
CA LEU A 33 6.29 13.84 -0.38
C LEU A 33 5.44 15.09 -0.11
N GLU A 34 5.63 16.17 -0.87
CA GLU A 34 4.79 17.37 -0.81
C GLU A 34 3.34 17.01 -1.12
N LYS A 35 3.08 16.36 -2.25
CA LYS A 35 1.72 15.98 -2.69
C LYS A 35 1.03 15.00 -1.74
N ALA A 36 1.73 13.98 -1.27
CA ALA A 36 1.19 13.07 -0.28
C ALA A 36 0.86 13.78 1.05
N GLY A 37 1.70 14.73 1.47
CA GLY A 37 1.46 15.57 2.64
C GLY A 37 0.23 16.46 2.49
N GLU A 38 0.07 17.13 1.35
CA GLU A 38 -1.13 17.92 1.00
C GLU A 38 -2.39 17.06 0.97
N ALA A 39 -2.28 15.85 0.44
CA ALA A 39 -3.38 14.88 0.38
C ALA A 39 -3.67 14.19 1.72
N GLY A 40 -2.81 14.34 2.73
CA GLY A 40 -3.04 13.86 4.10
C GLY A 40 -2.82 12.37 4.30
N PHE A 41 -2.15 11.66 3.40
CA PHE A 41 -1.78 10.26 3.57
C PHE A 41 -0.26 10.05 3.62
N ARG A 42 0.16 8.86 4.07
CA ARG A 42 1.58 8.48 4.08
C ARG A 42 1.96 7.77 2.79
N LEU A 43 2.92 8.35 2.06
CA LEU A 43 3.58 7.66 0.96
C LEU A 43 4.67 6.75 1.53
N LEU A 44 4.63 5.45 1.18
CA LEU A 44 5.49 4.42 1.72
C LEU A 44 6.47 3.90 0.67
N SER A 45 7.73 3.75 1.07
CA SER A 45 8.77 3.12 0.28
C SER A 45 9.86 2.59 1.21
N SER A 46 9.84 1.30 1.50
CA SER A 46 10.78 0.70 2.46
C SER A 46 12.12 0.32 1.83
N ASN A 47 12.20 0.27 0.49
CA ASN A 47 13.39 -0.25 -0.19
C ASN A 47 13.90 0.60 -1.38
N VAL A 48 13.30 1.75 -1.68
CA VAL A 48 13.83 2.66 -2.71
C VAL A 48 14.50 3.85 -2.04
N TYR A 49 15.80 3.99 -2.27
CA TYR A 49 16.63 5.04 -1.70
C TYR A 49 16.98 6.09 -2.76
N ASP A 50 16.71 7.36 -2.50
CA ASP A 50 17.11 8.49 -3.36
C ASP A 50 18.53 8.94 -2.97
N LYS A 51 19.50 8.67 -3.85
CA LYS A 51 20.92 9.04 -3.65
C LYS A 51 21.14 10.55 -3.56
N ARG A 52 20.32 11.34 -4.25
CA ARG A 52 20.44 12.81 -4.30
C ARG A 52 19.92 13.44 -3.02
N GLY A 53 18.81 12.92 -2.50
CA GLY A 53 18.15 13.44 -1.30
C GLY A 53 18.60 12.78 -0.01
N GLY A 54 19.41 11.72 -0.08
CA GLY A 54 19.95 11.01 1.07
C GLY A 54 18.89 10.34 1.95
N GLY A 55 17.92 9.61 1.36
CA GLY A 55 16.89 8.93 2.15
C GLY A 55 15.95 8.05 1.31
N LEU A 56 15.08 7.34 1.98
CA LEU A 56 14.02 6.59 1.32
C LEU A 56 13.10 7.52 0.52
N LEU A 57 12.59 7.03 -0.61
CA LEU A 57 11.70 7.78 -1.49
C LEU A 57 10.38 8.16 -0.79
N GLY A 58 9.93 7.34 0.15
CA GLY A 58 8.80 7.57 1.03
C GLY A 58 9.14 7.27 2.49
N ALA A 59 8.14 7.18 3.35
CA ALA A 59 8.33 6.66 4.71
C ALA A 59 8.59 5.15 4.67
N GLU A 60 9.46 4.65 5.54
CA GLU A 60 9.74 3.20 5.63
C GLU A 60 8.46 2.40 5.94
N TYR A 61 7.68 2.90 6.88
CA TYR A 61 6.38 2.33 7.27
C TYR A 61 5.49 3.40 7.90
N THR A 62 4.24 3.03 8.13
CA THR A 62 3.30 3.82 8.96
C THR A 62 2.54 2.92 9.91
N VAL A 63 1.95 3.51 10.94
CA VAL A 63 1.09 2.83 11.89
C VAL A 63 -0.23 3.58 11.96
N ILE A 64 -1.33 2.86 11.71
CA ILE A 64 -2.69 3.37 11.85
C ILE A 64 -3.46 2.58 12.92
N ARG A 65 -4.60 3.10 13.36
CA ARG A 65 -5.54 2.38 14.20
C ARG A 65 -6.88 2.28 13.49
N ALA A 66 -7.41 1.07 13.42
CA ALA A 66 -8.74 0.79 12.88
C ALA A 66 -9.68 0.29 13.98
N GLY A 67 -10.94 0.70 13.91
CA GLY A 67 -11.90 0.39 14.98
C GLY A 67 -11.61 1.16 16.28
N GLY A 68 -12.20 0.67 17.36
CA GLY A 68 -12.08 1.32 18.66
C GLY A 68 -13.07 2.45 18.89
N ARG A 69 -13.16 2.92 20.14
CA ARG A 69 -14.08 3.97 20.56
C ARG A 69 -13.34 5.30 20.65
N ARG A 70 -13.83 6.32 19.95
CA ARG A 70 -13.33 7.68 20.11
C ARG A 70 -13.62 8.19 21.52
N THR A 71 -12.62 8.74 22.18
CA THR A 71 -12.69 9.37 23.51
C THR A 71 -12.09 10.77 23.45
N LEU A 72 -12.29 11.58 24.49
CA LEU A 72 -11.69 12.92 24.59
C LEU A 72 -10.15 12.90 24.55
N THR A 73 -9.54 11.78 24.94
CA THR A 73 -8.08 11.60 25.01
C THR A 73 -7.52 10.80 23.81
N GLY A 74 -8.34 10.53 22.76
CA GLY A 74 -7.95 9.75 21.59
C GLY A 74 -8.82 8.52 21.36
N VAL A 75 -8.31 7.54 20.62
CA VAL A 75 -9.01 6.28 20.35
C VAL A 75 -8.57 5.23 21.35
N LYS A 76 -9.51 4.71 22.17
CA LYS A 76 -9.30 3.57 23.05
C LYS A 76 -9.75 2.27 22.39
N GLY A 77 -8.94 1.23 22.50
CA GLY A 77 -9.15 -0.05 21.79
C GLY A 77 -8.84 0.07 20.30
N GLY A 78 -9.36 -0.87 19.52
CA GLY A 78 -9.08 -0.98 18.08
C GLY A 78 -7.78 -1.72 17.80
N VAL A 79 -7.63 -2.13 16.53
CA VAL A 79 -6.49 -2.87 16.01
C VAL A 79 -5.43 -1.89 15.55
N LYS A 80 -4.20 -2.08 15.98
CA LYS A 80 -3.03 -1.30 15.56
C LYS A 80 -2.41 -1.95 14.34
N ILE A 81 -2.50 -1.29 13.21
CA ILE A 81 -2.09 -1.81 11.91
C ILE A 81 -0.78 -1.13 11.48
N GLY A 82 0.26 -1.93 11.29
CA GLY A 82 1.49 -1.51 10.65
C GLY A 82 1.44 -1.74 9.14
N ILE A 83 1.85 -0.76 8.37
CA ILE A 83 1.86 -0.84 6.91
C ILE A 83 3.22 -0.44 6.38
N PHE A 84 3.80 -1.23 5.50
CA PHE A 84 5.04 -0.92 4.77
C PHE A 84 4.89 -1.22 3.27
N SER A 85 5.85 -0.78 2.45
CA SER A 85 5.77 -0.98 1.00
C SER A 85 7.11 -1.38 0.42
N VAL A 86 7.10 -2.39 -0.47
CA VAL A 86 8.29 -2.85 -1.21
C VAL A 86 8.01 -2.95 -2.70
N ILE A 87 9.06 -2.69 -3.50
CA ILE A 87 9.04 -2.82 -4.96
C ILE A 87 10.17 -3.73 -5.43
N LEU A 88 9.94 -4.48 -6.50
CA LEU A 88 10.99 -5.32 -7.09
C LEU A 88 12.01 -4.46 -7.85
N PRO A 89 13.35 -4.63 -7.62
CA PRO A 89 14.39 -3.86 -8.28
C PRO A 89 14.28 -3.84 -9.81
N LEU A 90 13.96 -4.99 -10.42
CA LEU A 90 13.79 -5.13 -11.86
C LEU A 90 12.76 -4.14 -12.44
N PHE A 91 11.70 -3.84 -11.70
CA PHE A 91 10.65 -2.92 -12.17
C PHE A 91 11.10 -1.46 -12.13
N VAL A 92 11.95 -1.10 -11.20
CA VAL A 92 12.51 0.25 -11.11
C VAL A 92 13.56 0.46 -12.21
N HIS A 93 14.47 -0.48 -12.37
CA HIS A 93 15.55 -0.39 -13.35
C HIS A 93 15.08 -0.49 -14.81
N GLY A 94 13.90 -1.09 -15.05
CA GLY A 94 13.32 -1.23 -16.40
C GLY A 94 12.57 0.00 -16.91
N ILE A 95 12.40 1.07 -16.08
CA ILE A 95 11.67 2.28 -16.49
C ILE A 95 12.53 3.18 -17.38
N ASP A 96 13.77 3.40 -16.97
CA ASP A 96 14.69 4.33 -17.59
C ASP A 96 16.12 3.89 -17.22
N PRO A 97 17.06 3.81 -18.21
CA PRO A 97 18.46 3.45 -17.96
C PRO A 97 19.17 4.35 -16.94
N ASP A 98 18.73 5.58 -16.78
CA ASP A 98 19.33 6.54 -15.85
C ASP A 98 18.83 6.42 -14.41
N ILE A 99 17.75 5.67 -14.16
CA ILE A 99 17.19 5.47 -12.82
C ILE A 99 18.23 4.96 -11.82
N PRO A 100 19.10 3.98 -12.15
CA PRO A 100 20.14 3.51 -11.23
C PRO A 100 21.17 4.57 -10.83
N LEU A 101 21.30 5.65 -11.59
CA LEU A 101 22.17 6.78 -11.23
C LEU A 101 21.61 7.56 -10.03
N TYR A 102 20.32 7.58 -9.87
CA TYR A 102 19.60 8.39 -8.89
C TYR A 102 19.00 7.60 -7.73
N TYR A 103 18.70 6.32 -7.94
CA TYR A 103 18.04 5.50 -6.96
C TYR A 103 18.74 4.15 -6.76
N ASP A 104 18.88 3.75 -5.50
CA ASP A 104 19.19 2.38 -5.13
C ASP A 104 17.91 1.67 -4.71
N VAL A 105 17.72 0.45 -5.17
CA VAL A 105 16.62 -0.40 -4.75
C VAL A 105 17.18 -1.57 -3.96
N LEU A 106 16.96 -1.54 -2.66
CA LEU A 106 17.40 -2.57 -1.75
C LEU A 106 16.59 -3.86 -1.95
N ASP A 107 17.12 -4.98 -1.49
CA ASP A 107 16.40 -6.25 -1.50
C ASP A 107 15.07 -6.13 -0.74
N PRO A 108 13.92 -6.43 -1.39
CA PRO A 108 12.59 -6.30 -0.77
C PRO A 108 12.44 -7.15 0.50
N ARG A 109 13.07 -8.33 0.55
CA ARG A 109 13.02 -9.22 1.69
C ARG A 109 13.76 -8.62 2.90
N ILE A 110 14.93 -8.03 2.68
CA ILE A 110 15.70 -7.39 3.76
C ILE A 110 14.93 -6.20 4.32
N ALA A 111 14.37 -5.36 3.43
CA ALA A 111 13.56 -4.22 3.84
C ALA A 111 12.30 -4.65 4.59
N ALA A 112 11.64 -5.71 4.14
CA ALA A 112 10.46 -6.27 4.82
C ALA A 112 10.80 -6.80 6.21
N LEU A 113 11.91 -7.51 6.38
CA LEU A 113 12.37 -8.00 7.71
C LEU A 113 12.61 -6.83 8.68
N SER A 114 13.26 -5.75 8.21
CA SER A 114 13.46 -4.53 8.99
C SER A 114 12.12 -3.90 9.40
N ALA A 115 11.22 -3.68 8.43
CA ALA A 115 9.92 -3.06 8.68
C ALA A 115 9.05 -3.89 9.64
N VAL A 116 8.97 -5.21 9.44
CA VAL A 116 8.23 -6.12 10.33
C VAL A 116 8.78 -6.08 11.74
N SER A 117 10.11 -6.15 11.92
CA SER A 117 10.75 -6.05 13.24
C SER A 117 10.38 -4.73 13.94
N ALA A 118 10.49 -3.61 13.23
CA ALA A 118 10.17 -2.30 13.78
C ALA A 118 8.67 -2.16 14.13
N LEU A 119 7.78 -2.70 13.30
CA LEU A 119 6.34 -2.65 13.52
C LEU A 119 5.90 -3.55 14.70
N ARG A 120 6.48 -4.75 14.83
CA ARG A 120 6.24 -5.62 15.99
C ARG A 120 6.74 -4.99 17.29
N ALA A 121 7.93 -4.35 17.27
CA ALA A 121 8.45 -3.61 18.42
C ALA A 121 7.54 -2.43 18.83
N LYS A 122 6.81 -1.84 17.85
CA LYS A 122 5.78 -0.83 18.12
C LYS A 122 4.46 -1.43 18.63
N GLY A 123 4.35 -2.74 18.75
CA GLY A 123 3.14 -3.42 19.21
C GLY A 123 2.00 -3.35 18.18
N CYS A 124 2.31 -3.49 16.89
CA CYS A 124 1.27 -3.63 15.87
C CYS A 124 0.64 -5.02 15.95
N ASP A 125 -0.67 -5.05 15.95
CA ASP A 125 -1.48 -6.26 16.00
C ASP A 125 -1.53 -6.95 14.63
N LEU A 126 -1.62 -6.14 13.55
CA LEU A 126 -1.67 -6.58 12.16
C LEU A 126 -0.56 -5.87 11.36
N ILE A 127 0.12 -6.61 10.48
CA ILE A 127 1.13 -6.07 9.57
C ILE A 127 0.72 -6.33 8.13
N VAL A 128 0.66 -5.25 7.35
CA VAL A 128 0.28 -5.24 5.93
C VAL A 128 1.47 -4.80 5.08
N ALA A 129 1.82 -5.60 4.09
CA ALA A 129 2.80 -5.26 3.06
C ALA A 129 2.09 -4.82 1.78
N LEU A 130 2.36 -3.61 1.30
CA LEU A 130 2.01 -3.18 -0.04
C LEU A 130 3.14 -3.60 -0.97
N SER A 131 2.89 -4.57 -1.84
CA SER A 131 3.90 -5.19 -2.68
C SER A 131 3.72 -4.79 -4.15
N TYR A 132 4.67 -4.04 -4.69
CA TYR A 132 4.74 -3.79 -6.13
C TYR A 132 5.75 -4.75 -6.77
N GLN A 133 5.42 -6.04 -6.75
CA GLN A 133 6.23 -7.14 -7.26
C GLN A 133 5.39 -8.05 -8.15
N SER A 134 6.03 -9.01 -8.83
CA SER A 134 5.29 -10.08 -9.49
C SER A 134 4.55 -10.94 -8.47
N TRP A 135 3.49 -11.61 -8.89
CA TRP A 135 2.74 -12.52 -8.01
C TRP A 135 3.62 -13.58 -7.35
N PRO A 136 4.50 -14.31 -8.12
CA PRO A 136 5.43 -15.25 -7.49
C PRO A 136 6.36 -14.61 -6.46
N ALA A 137 6.83 -13.39 -6.71
CA ALA A 137 7.69 -12.67 -5.77
C ALA A 137 6.94 -12.23 -4.50
N SER A 138 5.66 -11.88 -4.62
CA SER A 138 4.80 -11.58 -3.46
C SER A 138 4.50 -12.83 -2.62
N LEU A 139 4.30 -13.99 -3.24
CA LEU A 139 4.19 -15.26 -2.55
C LEU A 139 5.50 -15.64 -1.84
N GLU A 140 6.64 -15.41 -2.48
CA GLU A 140 7.96 -15.67 -1.87
C GLU A 140 8.24 -14.72 -0.70
N LEU A 141 7.87 -13.46 -0.81
CA LEU A 141 7.94 -12.51 0.31
C LEU A 141 7.16 -13.05 1.53
N ALA A 142 5.94 -13.54 1.31
CA ALA A 142 5.10 -14.13 2.35
C ALA A 142 5.70 -15.41 2.96
N ARG A 143 6.42 -16.23 2.16
CA ARG A 143 7.08 -17.45 2.65
C ARG A 143 8.33 -17.15 3.45
N SER A 144 9.09 -16.12 3.04
CA SER A 144 10.44 -15.85 3.55
C SER A 144 10.50 -14.80 4.66
N VAL A 145 9.39 -14.09 4.93
CA VAL A 145 9.31 -13.05 5.96
C VAL A 145 8.17 -13.35 6.92
N ASP A 146 8.51 -13.95 8.04
CA ASP A 146 7.55 -14.21 9.11
C ASP A 146 7.01 -12.89 9.71
N GLY A 147 5.74 -12.91 10.09
CA GLY A 147 5.11 -11.79 10.78
C GLY A 147 4.39 -10.80 9.89
N ILE A 148 4.34 -11.03 8.58
CA ILE A 148 3.40 -10.34 7.69
C ILE A 148 2.06 -11.07 7.77
N ASP A 149 0.98 -10.33 8.00
CA ASP A 149 -0.36 -10.91 8.06
C ASP A 149 -1.08 -10.84 6.69
N VAL A 150 -0.85 -9.74 5.95
CA VAL A 150 -1.42 -9.53 4.62
C VAL A 150 -0.37 -8.95 3.67
N VAL A 151 -0.28 -9.51 2.47
CA VAL A 151 0.43 -8.91 1.34
C VAL A 151 -0.59 -8.49 0.30
N ILE A 152 -0.63 -7.20 -0.04
CA ILE A 152 -1.47 -6.66 -1.11
C ILE A 152 -0.58 -6.44 -2.33
N ASN A 153 -0.77 -7.25 -3.37
CA ASN A 153 -0.06 -7.09 -4.63
C ASN A 153 -0.73 -5.99 -5.47
N GLY A 154 -0.01 -4.88 -5.67
CA GLY A 154 -0.48 -3.73 -6.44
C GLY A 154 -0.18 -3.83 -7.94
N ARG A 155 0.57 -4.84 -8.41
CA ARG A 155 0.93 -4.97 -9.82
C ARG A 155 -0.19 -5.52 -10.69
N ARG A 156 -1.16 -6.20 -10.10
CA ARG A 156 -2.38 -6.67 -10.78
C ARG A 156 -2.08 -7.57 -11.99
N GLU A 157 -1.61 -8.78 -11.72
CA GLU A 157 -1.24 -9.76 -12.77
C GLU A 157 -2.38 -10.72 -13.15
N HIS A 158 -3.41 -10.84 -12.31
CA HIS A 158 -4.53 -11.73 -12.54
C HIS A 158 -5.73 -11.01 -13.18
N ASN A 159 -6.49 -11.72 -13.99
CA ASN A 159 -7.71 -11.18 -14.64
C ASN A 159 -8.82 -10.83 -13.66
N ARG A 160 -8.82 -11.44 -12.48
CA ARG A 160 -9.77 -11.22 -11.38
C ARG A 160 -9.01 -11.12 -10.07
N PRO A 161 -9.58 -10.44 -9.07
CA PRO A 161 -9.05 -10.50 -7.72
C PRO A 161 -8.87 -11.94 -7.27
N THR A 162 -7.75 -12.24 -6.66
CA THR A 162 -7.43 -13.56 -6.12
C THR A 162 -6.77 -13.43 -4.76
N GLY A 163 -6.90 -14.46 -3.94
CA GLY A 163 -6.25 -14.53 -2.64
C GLY A 163 -5.70 -15.93 -2.40
N GLU A 164 -4.48 -16.02 -1.87
CA GLU A 164 -3.81 -17.26 -1.54
C GLU A 164 -3.24 -17.17 -0.12
N MET A 165 -3.49 -18.22 0.70
CA MET A 165 -2.87 -18.35 2.01
C MET A 165 -1.49 -18.99 1.87
N VAL A 166 -0.46 -18.28 2.30
CA VAL A 166 0.92 -18.76 2.37
C VAL A 166 1.31 -18.85 3.86
N GLY A 167 1.23 -20.05 4.41
CA GLY A 167 1.34 -20.23 5.85
C GLY A 167 0.24 -19.47 6.60
N ARG A 168 0.60 -18.40 7.31
CA ARG A 168 -0.33 -17.53 8.04
C ARG A 168 -0.60 -16.21 7.31
N THR A 169 0.07 -15.95 6.22
CA THR A 169 -0.02 -14.71 5.45
C THR A 169 -1.04 -14.84 4.34
N MET A 170 -2.01 -13.94 4.27
CA MET A 170 -2.89 -13.80 3.13
C MET A 170 -2.22 -12.94 2.06
N VAL A 171 -2.01 -13.48 0.87
CA VAL A 171 -1.53 -12.73 -0.29
C VAL A 171 -2.70 -12.46 -1.21
N VAL A 172 -2.88 -11.19 -1.60
CA VAL A 172 -4.04 -10.72 -2.37
C VAL A 172 -3.56 -10.00 -3.62
N ASP A 173 -4.13 -10.34 -4.78
CA ASP A 173 -4.02 -9.58 -6.02
C ASP A 173 -5.35 -8.91 -6.33
N THR A 174 -5.32 -7.62 -6.65
CA THR A 174 -6.53 -6.83 -6.91
C THR A 174 -7.11 -7.02 -8.31
N GLY A 175 -6.43 -7.80 -9.17
CA GLY A 175 -6.82 -8.04 -10.55
C GLY A 175 -6.57 -6.86 -11.50
N ILE A 176 -6.47 -7.15 -12.80
CA ILE A 176 -6.18 -6.14 -13.84
C ILE A 176 -7.39 -5.32 -14.28
N ARG A 177 -8.60 -5.77 -13.98
CA ARG A 177 -9.82 -5.03 -14.31
C ARG A 177 -9.99 -3.88 -13.32
N ARG A 178 -9.83 -2.66 -13.80
CA ARG A 178 -9.93 -1.41 -13.00
C ARG A 178 -11.35 -1.10 -12.47
N ILE A 179 -12.26 -2.06 -12.57
CA ILE A 179 -13.69 -1.90 -12.22
C ILE A 179 -14.08 -2.66 -10.95
N SER A 180 -13.13 -3.29 -10.26
CA SER A 180 -13.41 -3.98 -9.01
C SER A 180 -12.52 -3.49 -7.88
N LEU A 181 -13.10 -3.41 -6.68
CA LEU A 181 -12.38 -3.24 -5.43
C LEU A 181 -12.19 -4.60 -4.79
N THR A 182 -11.05 -4.81 -4.18
CA THR A 182 -10.80 -5.99 -3.36
C THR A 182 -10.87 -5.56 -1.89
N GLU A 183 -11.84 -6.11 -1.18
CA GLU A 183 -12.00 -5.90 0.25
C GLU A 183 -11.28 -7.02 1.01
N VAL A 184 -10.34 -6.64 1.87
CA VAL A 184 -9.69 -7.57 2.80
C VAL A 184 -10.36 -7.41 4.16
N LEU A 185 -11.16 -8.41 4.53
CA LEU A 185 -11.87 -8.44 5.80
C LEU A 185 -10.98 -9.09 6.86
N VAL A 186 -10.76 -8.39 7.96
CA VAL A 186 -10.01 -8.90 9.10
C VAL A 186 -10.94 -8.96 10.30
N GLU A 187 -11.33 -10.18 10.68
CA GLU A 187 -12.07 -10.44 11.91
C GLU A 187 -11.08 -10.70 13.04
N TRP A 188 -11.10 -9.85 14.06
CA TRP A 188 -10.22 -9.96 15.21
C TRP A 188 -10.92 -10.60 16.39
N SER A 189 -10.38 -11.69 16.91
CA SER A 189 -10.90 -12.40 18.08
C SER A 189 -9.78 -12.70 19.08
N ALA A 190 -10.13 -13.22 20.24
CA ALA A 190 -9.16 -13.70 21.23
C ALA A 190 -8.23 -14.81 20.70
N GLY A 191 -8.65 -15.52 19.63
CA GLY A 191 -7.85 -16.56 18.96
C GLY A 191 -6.95 -16.03 17.84
N GLY A 192 -6.91 -14.71 17.60
CA GLY A 192 -6.14 -14.07 16.54
C GLY A 192 -7.00 -13.50 15.41
N ALA A 193 -6.34 -13.08 14.33
CA ALA A 193 -7.00 -12.54 13.15
C ALA A 193 -7.44 -13.65 12.20
N ARG A 194 -8.68 -13.57 11.74
CA ARG A 194 -9.18 -14.31 10.59
C ARG A 194 -9.25 -13.36 9.40
N ILE A 195 -8.60 -13.72 8.30
CA ILE A 195 -8.53 -12.87 7.12
C ILE A 195 -9.31 -13.52 6.00
N ALA A 196 -10.21 -12.76 5.39
CA ALA A 196 -10.97 -13.16 4.22
C ALA A 196 -10.86 -12.10 3.14
N VAL A 197 -10.93 -12.53 1.89
CA VAL A 197 -10.89 -11.65 0.72
C VAL A 197 -12.26 -11.70 0.06
N LYS A 198 -12.80 -10.52 -0.22
CA LYS A 198 -14.07 -10.36 -0.93
C LYS A 198 -13.85 -9.46 -2.13
N GLU A 199 -14.35 -9.87 -3.28
CA GLU A 199 -14.47 -9.00 -4.43
C GLU A 199 -15.71 -8.12 -4.23
N ALA A 200 -15.49 -6.81 -4.14
CA ALA A 200 -16.54 -5.82 -4.25
C ALA A 200 -16.53 -5.30 -5.70
N GLY A 201 -17.29 -5.97 -6.57
CA GLY A 201 -17.56 -5.45 -7.90
C GLY A 201 -18.45 -4.21 -7.81
N PRO A 202 -18.29 -3.21 -8.69
CA PRO A 202 -19.34 -2.23 -8.83
C PRO A 202 -20.57 -2.98 -9.35
N GLU A 203 -21.56 -3.19 -8.52
CA GLU A 203 -22.91 -3.33 -9.02
C GLU A 203 -23.27 -1.99 -9.63
N ALA A 204 -22.94 -1.84 -10.93
CA ALA A 204 -22.98 -0.57 -11.67
C ALA A 204 -24.36 0.13 -11.67
N LYS A 205 -25.36 -0.47 -11.04
CA LYS A 205 -26.72 0.06 -10.91
C LYS A 205 -27.04 0.70 -9.55
N SER A 206 -26.17 0.60 -8.54
CA SER A 206 -26.45 1.08 -7.18
C SER A 206 -25.41 2.05 -6.62
N MET A 207 -24.32 2.34 -7.33
CA MET A 207 -23.36 3.36 -6.90
C MET A 207 -23.80 4.71 -7.47
N GLU A 208 -24.58 5.45 -6.71
CA GLU A 208 -24.63 6.90 -6.89
C GLU A 208 -23.20 7.40 -6.67
N GLY A 209 -22.61 7.99 -7.71
CA GLY A 209 -21.29 8.60 -7.61
C GLY A 209 -21.30 9.68 -6.54
N ARG A 210 -20.21 9.82 -5.80
CA ARG A 210 -20.06 10.98 -4.91
C ARG A 210 -19.96 12.22 -5.80
N ASP A 211 -20.84 13.18 -5.60
CA ASP A 211 -20.91 14.42 -6.40
C ASP A 211 -19.59 15.16 -6.38
N ASP A 212 -18.88 15.18 -5.24
CA ASP A 212 -17.58 15.81 -5.09
C ASP A 212 -16.47 15.16 -5.95
N LEU A 213 -16.51 13.83 -6.15
CA LEU A 213 -15.58 13.12 -7.05
C LEU A 213 -15.92 13.36 -8.53
N LEU A 214 -17.20 13.46 -8.87
CA LEU A 214 -17.64 13.82 -10.23
C LEU A 214 -17.26 15.26 -10.57
N GLU A 215 -17.33 16.19 -9.61
CA GLU A 215 -16.83 17.55 -9.79
C GLU A 215 -15.30 17.61 -9.93
N LEU A 216 -14.58 16.75 -9.25
CA LEU A 216 -13.14 16.62 -9.41
C LEU A 216 -12.79 16.19 -10.84
N GLU A 217 -13.45 15.16 -11.37
CA GLU A 217 -13.24 14.68 -12.74
C GLU A 217 -13.40 15.81 -13.77
N LYS A 218 -14.49 16.57 -13.69
CA LYS A 218 -14.77 17.72 -14.59
C LYS A 218 -13.73 18.84 -14.54
N ARG A 219 -13.00 19.00 -13.43
CA ARG A 219 -11.93 20.00 -13.31
C ARG A 219 -10.65 19.63 -14.05
N TYR A 220 -10.49 18.37 -14.37
CA TYR A 220 -9.28 17.85 -15.01
C TYR A 220 -9.52 17.27 -16.42
N GLU A 221 -10.75 17.35 -16.94
CA GLU A 221 -11.10 17.16 -18.36
C GLU A 221 -10.75 18.43 -19.17
#